data_65b3d11d60a3317a0da7f3a5f58c4358
#
_entry.id   65b3d11d60a3317a0da7f3a5f58c4358
#
_cell.length_a   1.000
_cell.length_b   1.000
_cell.length_c   1.000
_cell.angle_alpha   90.00
_cell.angle_beta   90.00
_cell.angle_gamma   90.00
#
_symmetry.space_group_name_H-M   'P 1'
#
loop_
_entity.id
_entity.type
_entity.pdbx_description
1 polymer ?
#
loop_
_entity_poly.entity_id
_entity_poly.type
_entity_poly.pdbx_seq_one_letter_code
_entity_poly.pdbx_strand_id
1 'polypeptide(L)'
;MAMQDITPLNDQLADIIVRSDEPWIETEPGKAWLKVLWAGPETGRWAALFRWKKGYVAQKHKHLSDAHTFILKGKLQVRDGILNAGDYVYEPNGVLHDATIALEDTEYLFICNGPVMFYDDNGLTHYLGWEELTRMKQAASNAQ
;
A
#
# COMPACT_ATOMS: atom_id res chain seq x y z
N MET A 1 17.33 3.22 -44.20
CA MET A 1 16.99 2.07 -43.35
C MET A 1 15.52 2.17 -42.98
N ALA A 2 14.73 1.19 -43.36
CA ALA A 2 13.32 1.17 -42.96
C ALA A 2 13.21 0.95 -41.48
N MET A 3 12.35 1.73 -40.79
CA MET A 3 11.99 1.43 -39.41
C MET A 3 11.16 0.15 -39.38
N GLN A 4 11.47 -0.73 -38.45
CA GLN A 4 10.63 -1.89 -38.24
C GLN A 4 9.32 -1.43 -37.63
N ASP A 5 8.23 -1.94 -38.16
CA ASP A 5 6.92 -1.71 -37.55
C ASP A 5 6.85 -2.38 -36.19
N ILE A 6 6.42 -1.63 -35.17
CA ILE A 6 6.16 -2.19 -33.85
C ILE A 6 4.81 -2.87 -33.90
N THR A 7 4.81 -4.19 -33.85
CA THR A 7 3.57 -4.95 -33.78
C THR A 7 3.10 -4.99 -32.31
N PRO A 8 1.88 -4.55 -32.01
CA PRO A 8 1.34 -4.67 -30.66
C PRO A 8 1.32 -6.12 -30.21
N LEU A 9 1.77 -6.38 -28.99
CA LEU A 9 1.75 -7.72 -28.41
C LEU A 9 0.32 -8.21 -28.17
N ASN A 10 -0.55 -7.30 -27.71
CA ASN A 10 -1.92 -7.61 -27.40
C ASN A 10 -2.69 -6.29 -27.26
N ASP A 11 -3.70 -6.09 -28.09
CA ASP A 11 -4.56 -4.91 -28.04
C ASP A 11 -5.55 -4.91 -26.86
N GLN A 12 -5.61 -5.99 -26.08
CA GLN A 12 -6.32 -6.05 -24.79
C GLN A 12 -5.50 -5.54 -23.63
N LEU A 13 -4.19 -5.36 -23.81
CA LEU A 13 -3.35 -4.77 -22.78
C LEU A 13 -3.58 -3.27 -22.74
N ALA A 14 -3.94 -2.78 -21.56
CA ALA A 14 -4.24 -1.37 -21.36
C ALA A 14 -3.73 -0.89 -20.01
N ASP A 15 -3.49 0.41 -19.92
CA ASP A 15 -3.17 1.05 -18.65
C ASP A 15 -4.36 0.93 -17.70
N ILE A 16 -4.06 0.72 -16.43
CA ILE A 16 -5.05 0.76 -15.36
C ILE A 16 -5.03 2.16 -14.77
N ILE A 17 -6.14 2.88 -14.93
CA ILE A 17 -6.26 4.25 -14.45
C ILE A 17 -7.13 4.28 -13.21
N VAL A 18 -6.60 4.79 -12.11
CA VAL A 18 -7.33 5.00 -10.88
C VAL A 18 -7.59 6.49 -10.71
N ARG A 19 -8.85 6.87 -10.63
CA ARG A 19 -9.23 8.28 -10.52
C ARG A 19 -9.13 8.76 -9.08
N SER A 20 -8.99 10.08 -8.91
CA SER A 20 -8.85 10.71 -7.61
C SER A 20 -10.07 10.52 -6.70
N ASP A 21 -11.23 10.26 -7.28
CA ASP A 21 -12.48 10.01 -6.56
C ASP A 21 -12.74 8.53 -6.22
N GLU A 22 -11.79 7.65 -6.52
CA GLU A 22 -11.83 6.27 -6.03
C GLU A 22 -12.00 6.26 -4.51
N PRO A 23 -12.95 5.47 -3.96
CA PRO A 23 -13.25 5.52 -2.53
C PRO A 23 -12.10 5.12 -1.63
N TRP A 24 -11.97 5.82 -0.51
CA TRP A 24 -11.14 5.39 0.59
C TRP A 24 -11.88 4.32 1.40
N ILE A 25 -11.15 3.28 1.77
CA ILE A 25 -11.66 2.17 2.57
C ILE A 25 -11.18 2.37 3.99
N GLU A 26 -12.10 2.53 4.94
CA GLU A 26 -11.76 2.66 6.35
C GLU A 26 -11.27 1.32 6.90
N THR A 27 -10.05 1.29 7.43
CA THR A 27 -9.44 0.09 8.00
C THR A 27 -9.45 0.10 9.52
N GLU A 28 -9.43 1.27 10.10
CA GLU A 28 -9.67 1.45 11.54
C GLU A 28 -10.57 2.68 11.75
N PRO A 29 -11.68 2.55 12.46
CA PRO A 29 -12.68 3.61 12.56
C PRO A 29 -12.12 4.95 13.01
N GLY A 30 -12.28 5.96 12.15
CA GLY A 30 -11.85 7.32 12.41
C GLY A 30 -10.34 7.56 12.41
N LYS A 31 -9.53 6.56 12.12
CA LYS A 31 -8.07 6.66 12.29
C LYS A 31 -7.26 6.31 11.06
N ALA A 32 -7.67 5.32 10.30
CA ALA A 32 -6.88 4.82 9.19
C ALA A 32 -7.75 4.38 8.01
N TRP A 33 -7.28 4.70 6.81
CA TRP A 33 -7.93 4.37 5.54
C TRP A 33 -6.86 3.93 4.53
N LEU A 34 -7.29 3.17 3.55
CA LEU A 34 -6.50 2.89 2.36
C LEU A 34 -7.34 3.03 1.10
N LYS A 35 -6.67 3.34 0.00
CA LYS A 35 -7.25 3.33 -1.34
C LYS A 35 -6.45 2.35 -2.17
N VAL A 36 -7.10 1.30 -2.67
CA VAL A 36 -6.45 0.31 -3.53
C VAL A 36 -6.21 0.93 -4.89
N LEU A 37 -4.96 1.03 -5.29
CA LEU A 37 -4.60 1.51 -6.63
C LEU A 37 -4.56 0.36 -7.62
N TRP A 38 -3.91 -0.73 -7.23
CA TRP A 38 -3.78 -1.91 -8.06
C TRP A 38 -3.39 -3.11 -7.23
N ALA A 39 -3.90 -4.29 -7.60
CA ALA A 39 -3.52 -5.56 -7.00
C ALA A 39 -3.40 -6.61 -8.11
N GLY A 40 -2.22 -7.20 -8.26
CA GLY A 40 -1.88 -8.09 -9.35
C GLY A 40 -1.94 -9.56 -8.95
N PRO A 41 -2.93 -10.35 -9.42
CA PRO A 41 -2.99 -11.77 -9.11
C PRO A 41 -1.84 -12.58 -9.71
N GLU A 42 -1.27 -12.09 -10.81
CA GLU A 42 -0.20 -12.79 -11.52
C GLU A 42 1.14 -12.76 -10.80
N THR A 43 1.41 -11.66 -10.09
CA THR A 43 2.72 -11.43 -9.44
C THR A 43 2.64 -11.35 -7.93
N GLY A 44 1.45 -11.15 -7.37
CA GLY A 44 1.26 -10.89 -5.95
C GLY A 44 1.59 -9.45 -5.54
N ARG A 45 1.93 -8.59 -6.50
CA ARG A 45 2.24 -7.18 -6.23
C ARG A 45 0.98 -6.37 -6.04
N TRP A 46 1.10 -5.29 -5.30
CA TRP A 46 0.01 -4.36 -5.09
C TRP A 46 0.51 -2.96 -4.78
N ALA A 47 -0.36 -1.98 -4.99
CA ALA A 47 -0.10 -0.59 -4.66
C ALA A 47 -1.35 0.01 -4.01
N ALA A 48 -1.14 0.83 -2.99
CA ALA A 48 -2.21 1.50 -2.29
C ALA A 48 -1.75 2.87 -1.79
N LEU A 49 -2.70 3.77 -1.60
CA LEU A 49 -2.51 4.97 -0.79
C LEU A 49 -3.00 4.68 0.61
N PHE A 50 -2.24 5.11 1.59
CA PHE A 50 -2.63 5.05 3.01
C PHE A 50 -2.87 6.45 3.54
N ARG A 51 -3.89 6.58 4.37
CA ARG A 51 -4.22 7.82 5.08
C ARG A 51 -4.38 7.52 6.55
N TRP A 52 -3.58 8.15 7.37
CA TRP A 52 -3.57 7.95 8.82
C TRP A 52 -3.75 9.27 9.55
N LYS A 53 -4.58 9.29 10.56
CA LYS A 53 -4.71 10.44 11.44
C LYS A 53 -3.52 10.53 12.38
N LYS A 54 -3.19 11.76 12.77
CA LYS A 54 -2.17 12.01 13.79
C LYS A 54 -2.40 11.14 15.02
N GLY A 55 -1.34 10.48 15.46
CA GLY A 55 -1.36 9.60 16.62
C GLY A 55 -1.68 8.14 16.31
N TYR A 56 -2.05 7.81 15.06
CA TYR A 56 -2.27 6.42 14.68
C TYR A 56 -0.97 5.64 14.79
N VAL A 57 -1.05 4.49 15.47
CA VAL A 57 0.06 3.54 15.62
C VAL A 57 -0.29 2.31 14.80
N ALA A 58 0.53 2.01 13.81
CA ALA A 58 0.32 0.83 12.98
C ALA A 58 0.53 -0.45 13.80
N GLN A 59 -0.31 -1.44 13.55
CA GLN A 59 -0.13 -2.77 14.12
C GLN A 59 1.23 -3.31 13.69
N LYS A 60 1.89 -4.03 14.58
CA LYS A 60 3.17 -4.70 14.30
C LYS A 60 3.03 -5.59 13.08
N HIS A 61 3.97 -5.47 12.15
CA HIS A 61 3.94 -6.24 10.92
C HIS A 61 5.34 -6.52 10.39
N LYS A 62 5.41 -7.54 9.57
CA LYS A 62 6.61 -7.97 8.87
C LYS A 62 6.32 -8.02 7.39
N HIS A 63 7.21 -7.46 6.58
CA HIS A 63 7.13 -7.58 5.13
C HIS A 63 7.66 -8.94 4.69
N LEU A 64 6.91 -9.62 3.85
CA LEU A 64 7.32 -10.89 3.25
C LEU A 64 7.84 -10.70 1.82
N SER A 65 8.14 -9.45 1.47
CA SER A 65 8.76 -9.02 0.21
C SER A 65 9.32 -7.62 0.42
N ASP A 66 10.01 -7.09 -0.58
CA ASP A 66 10.42 -5.69 -0.58
C ASP A 66 9.25 -4.76 -0.93
N ALA A 67 9.37 -3.52 -0.51
CA ALA A 67 8.37 -2.49 -0.72
C ALA A 67 9.01 -1.11 -0.88
N HIS A 68 8.22 -0.19 -1.43
CA HIS A 68 8.61 1.20 -1.63
C HIS A 68 7.54 2.10 -1.02
N THR A 69 7.95 3.05 -0.19
CA THR A 69 7.07 4.04 0.41
C THR A 69 7.49 5.44 -0.04
N PHE A 70 6.53 6.25 -0.46
CA PHE A 70 6.74 7.65 -0.77
C PHE A 70 5.73 8.49 0.02
N ILE A 71 6.24 9.38 0.88
CA ILE A 71 5.39 10.24 1.72
C ILE A 71 4.87 11.40 0.89
N LEU A 72 3.55 11.49 0.75
CA LEU A 72 2.88 12.54 0.00
C LEU A 72 2.55 13.74 0.87
N LYS A 73 2.22 13.49 2.14
CA LYS A 73 1.77 14.50 3.09
C LYS A 73 2.04 14.02 4.50
N GLY A 74 2.39 14.95 5.39
CA GLY A 74 2.50 14.67 6.82
C GLY A 74 3.87 14.20 7.26
N LYS A 75 3.88 13.41 8.32
CA LYS A 75 5.10 13.00 8.99
C LYS A 75 4.91 11.64 9.65
N LEU A 76 5.80 10.72 9.33
CA LEU A 76 5.74 9.34 9.79
C LEU A 76 7.00 8.98 10.56
N GLN A 77 6.84 8.51 11.78
CA GLN A 77 7.96 7.97 12.55
C GLN A 77 8.05 6.47 12.32
N VAL A 78 9.23 6.01 11.96
CA VAL A 78 9.58 4.59 11.84
C VAL A 78 10.75 4.31 12.78
N ARG A 79 11.15 3.04 12.91
CA ARG A 79 12.26 2.64 13.80
C ARG A 79 13.52 3.46 13.54
N ASP A 80 13.87 3.66 12.27
CA ASP A 80 15.16 4.23 11.86
C ASP A 80 15.13 5.75 11.68
N GLY A 81 13.99 6.39 11.84
CA GLY A 81 13.90 7.84 11.71
C GLY A 81 12.51 8.39 11.49
N ILE A 82 12.47 9.67 11.15
CA ILE A 82 11.24 10.39 10.84
C ILE A 82 11.24 10.72 9.35
N LEU A 83 10.13 10.38 8.69
CA LEU A 83 9.91 10.60 7.27
C LEU A 83 9.01 11.82 7.10
N ASN A 84 9.41 12.74 6.24
CA ASN A 84 8.66 13.94 5.91
C ASN A 84 8.06 13.83 4.50
N ALA A 85 7.11 14.69 4.18
CA ALA A 85 6.56 14.78 2.83
C ALA A 85 7.68 14.92 1.80
N GLY A 86 7.65 14.10 0.76
CA GLY A 86 8.69 14.04 -0.27
C GLY A 86 9.77 12.99 -0.02
N ASP A 87 9.81 12.39 1.16
CA ASP A 87 10.78 11.34 1.46
C ASP A 87 10.36 10.00 0.83
N TYR A 88 11.37 9.27 0.41
CA TYR A 88 11.25 7.91 -0.14
C TYR A 88 11.98 6.92 0.75
N VAL A 89 11.36 5.76 0.94
CA VAL A 89 11.98 4.66 1.71
C VAL A 89 11.89 3.37 0.90
N TYR A 90 13.02 2.70 0.77
CA TYR A 90 13.05 1.31 0.34
C TYR A 90 13.00 0.40 1.57
N GLU A 91 12.04 -0.51 1.59
CA GLU A 91 11.81 -1.42 2.69
C GLU A 91 12.18 -2.85 2.22
N PRO A 92 13.29 -3.41 2.71
CA PRO A 92 13.76 -4.71 2.24
C PRO A 92 12.83 -5.83 2.69
N ASN A 93 12.91 -6.95 1.99
CA ASN A 93 12.23 -8.17 2.38
C ASN A 93 12.61 -8.56 3.82
N GLY A 94 11.61 -8.89 4.62
CA GLY A 94 11.80 -9.33 6.00
C GLY A 94 11.87 -8.22 7.02
N VAL A 95 11.72 -6.94 6.62
CA VAL A 95 11.75 -5.83 7.56
C VAL A 95 10.58 -5.92 8.54
N LEU A 96 10.87 -5.63 9.81
CA LEU A 96 9.89 -5.60 10.88
C LEU A 96 9.52 -4.15 11.21
N HIS A 97 8.23 -3.85 11.26
CA HIS A 97 7.70 -2.56 11.68
C HIS A 97 6.93 -2.72 12.99
N ASP A 98 7.56 -2.34 14.08
CA ASP A 98 6.99 -2.45 15.43
C ASP A 98 6.76 -1.10 16.11
N ALA A 99 7.09 0.01 15.44
CA ALA A 99 7.03 1.36 16.00
C ALA A 99 6.73 2.40 14.92
N THR A 100 5.71 2.16 14.09
CA THR A 100 5.32 3.11 13.03
C THR A 100 4.17 3.97 13.52
N ILE A 101 4.39 5.29 13.59
CA ILE A 101 3.45 6.24 14.18
C ILE A 101 3.29 7.44 13.24
N ALA A 102 2.04 7.83 12.96
CA ALA A 102 1.74 9.07 12.28
C ALA A 102 1.88 10.25 13.25
N LEU A 103 2.91 11.08 13.07
CA LEU A 103 3.14 12.26 13.91
C LEU A 103 2.25 13.45 13.52
N GLU A 104 1.72 13.43 12.32
CA GLU A 104 0.75 14.36 11.76
C GLU A 104 -0.26 13.56 10.96
N ASP A 105 -1.34 14.19 10.47
CA ASP A 105 -2.19 13.58 9.46
C ASP A 105 -1.33 13.28 8.23
N THR A 106 -1.22 12.01 7.87
CA THR A 106 -0.23 11.51 6.91
C THR A 106 -0.90 10.75 5.79
N GLU A 107 -0.41 10.98 4.57
CA GLU A 107 -0.76 10.17 3.39
C GLU A 107 0.53 9.71 2.71
N TYR A 108 0.57 8.45 2.29
CA TYR A 108 1.73 7.92 1.58
C TYR A 108 1.33 6.89 0.52
N LEU A 109 2.13 6.83 -0.53
CA LEU A 109 2.04 5.80 -1.55
C LEU A 109 2.89 4.61 -1.11
N PHE A 110 2.29 3.44 -1.18
CA PHE A 110 2.94 2.18 -0.82
C PHE A 110 2.84 1.19 -1.97
N ILE A 111 3.99 0.71 -2.45
CA ILE A 111 4.08 -0.31 -3.49
C ILE A 111 4.77 -1.51 -2.88
N CYS A 112 4.07 -2.64 -2.82
CA CYS A 112 4.56 -3.85 -2.16
C CYS A 112 4.59 -5.02 -3.13
N ASN A 113 5.69 -5.74 -3.14
CA ASN A 113 5.91 -6.84 -4.08
C ASN A 113 5.40 -8.19 -3.56
N GLY A 114 4.76 -8.23 -2.41
CA GLY A 114 4.16 -9.42 -1.82
C GLY A 114 3.34 -9.09 -0.57
N PRO A 115 2.99 -10.07 0.24
CA PRO A 115 2.13 -9.83 1.40
C PRO A 115 2.88 -9.20 2.57
N VAL A 116 2.13 -8.52 3.42
CA VAL A 116 2.55 -8.05 4.73
C VAL A 116 1.85 -8.91 5.78
N MET A 117 2.61 -9.41 6.74
CA MET A 117 2.11 -10.24 7.83
C MET A 117 1.94 -9.40 9.09
N PHE A 118 0.72 -9.34 9.61
CA PHE A 118 0.42 -8.67 10.87
C PHE A 118 0.42 -9.64 12.02
N TYR A 119 0.91 -9.21 13.17
CA TYR A 119 1.01 -10.06 14.36
C TYR A 119 0.82 -9.24 15.64
N ASP A 120 0.58 -9.94 16.72
CA ASP A 120 0.55 -9.42 18.07
C ASP A 120 1.33 -10.36 19.00
N ASP A 121 1.20 -10.18 20.32
CA ASP A 121 1.92 -11.00 21.31
C ASP A 121 1.47 -12.47 21.30
N ASN A 122 0.32 -12.78 20.66
CA ASN A 122 -0.19 -14.14 20.52
C ASN A 122 0.17 -14.77 19.15
N GLY A 123 0.88 -14.05 18.29
CA GLY A 123 1.34 -14.53 17.00
C GLY A 123 0.64 -13.87 15.82
N LEU A 124 0.54 -14.58 14.70
CA LEU A 124 -0.07 -14.10 13.47
C LEU A 124 -1.53 -13.72 13.67
N THR A 125 -1.91 -12.53 13.22
CA THR A 125 -3.31 -12.09 13.20
C THR A 125 -3.93 -12.20 11.79
N HIS A 126 -3.27 -11.62 10.78
CA HIS A 126 -3.75 -11.65 9.40
C HIS A 126 -2.65 -11.24 8.42
N TYR A 127 -2.91 -11.44 7.15
CA TYR A 127 -2.08 -10.95 6.04
C TYR A 127 -2.78 -9.81 5.31
N LEU A 128 -2.01 -8.93 4.70
CA LEU A 128 -2.48 -7.96 3.71
C LEU A 128 -1.67 -8.18 2.43
N GLY A 129 -2.34 -8.64 1.39
CA GLY A 129 -1.75 -8.88 0.09
C GLY A 129 -2.77 -8.65 -1.02
N TRP A 130 -2.46 -9.09 -2.23
CA TRP A 130 -3.31 -8.81 -3.40
C TRP A 130 -4.72 -9.38 -3.25
N GLU A 131 -4.88 -10.55 -2.61
CA GLU A 131 -6.21 -11.17 -2.41
C GLU A 131 -7.09 -10.35 -1.47
N GLU A 132 -6.53 -9.95 -0.32
CA GLU A 132 -7.22 -9.15 0.69
C GLU A 132 -7.63 -7.80 0.11
N LEU A 133 -6.70 -7.14 -0.60
CA LEU A 133 -6.96 -5.85 -1.25
C LEU A 133 -8.03 -5.96 -2.34
N THR A 134 -8.02 -7.03 -3.13
CA THR A 134 -9.04 -7.28 -4.15
C THR A 134 -10.42 -7.43 -3.50
N ARG A 135 -10.51 -8.20 -2.42
CA ARG A 135 -11.77 -8.36 -1.67
C ARG A 135 -12.26 -7.05 -1.07
N MET A 136 -11.36 -6.27 -0.48
CA MET A 136 -11.68 -4.95 0.11
C MET A 136 -12.22 -4.00 -0.96
N LYS A 137 -11.59 -3.94 -2.11
CA LYS A 137 -12.01 -3.10 -3.23
C LYS A 137 -13.38 -3.52 -3.75
N GLN A 138 -13.64 -4.80 -3.91
CA GLN A 138 -14.94 -5.31 -4.34
C GLN A 138 -16.04 -4.99 -3.33
N ALA A 139 -15.78 -5.18 -2.04
CA ALA A 139 -16.72 -4.85 -0.98
C ALA A 139 -17.06 -3.35 -0.95
N ALA A 140 -16.08 -2.48 -1.12
CA ALA A 140 -16.28 -1.04 -1.18
C ALA A 140 -17.09 -0.63 -2.40
N SER A 141 -16.86 -1.24 -3.57
CA SER A 141 -17.62 -0.98 -4.79
C SER A 141 -19.09 -1.43 -4.64
N ASN A 142 -19.33 -2.56 -4.00
CA ASN A 142 -20.68 -3.11 -3.79
C ASN A 142 -21.48 -2.32 -2.75
N ALA A 143 -20.82 -1.59 -1.88
CA ALA A 143 -21.45 -0.77 -0.83
C ALA A 143 -21.92 0.61 -1.32
N GLN A 144 -21.58 0.98 -2.57
CA GLN A 144 -21.94 2.28 -3.17
C GLN A 144 -23.25 2.22 -3.97
#